data_ad79d4171c89368122b3fd61bd386154
#
_entry.id   ad79d4171c89368122b3fd61bd386154
#
_cell.length_a   1.000
_cell.length_b   1.000
_cell.length_c   1.000
_cell.angle_alpha   90.00
_cell.angle_beta   90.00
_cell.angle_gamma   90.00
#
_symmetry.space_group_name_H-M   'P 1'
#
loop_
_entity.id
_entity.type
_entity.pdbx_description
1 polymer ?
#
loop_
_entity_poly.entity_id
_entity_poly.type
_entity_poly.pdbx_seq_one_letter_code
_entity_poly.pdbx_strand_id
1 'polypeptide(L)'
;NAEVAGLKGKGTFMLQSVTANTDLNDVQVKPHGLPSELNQDKLLAALELTIKNSEDANLKQTYKYLDIVNKPVELSTGKYTVSAVSTDAKDAAWDQPLFAGSTDFAVVANAVSPVNLTCSMTNAVVSIKCSDTFKTEVNDYNIKVSDAKGNFLTWTKDNIAEDGYFTAKELTVTIEGKRSLDNSTATVTGTIQNIQA
;
A
#
# COMPACT_ATOMS: atom_id res chain seq x y z
N ASN A 1 28.71 -30.01 -35.53
CA ASN A 1 27.28 -29.66 -35.28
C ASN A 1 27.25 -28.37 -34.52
N ALA A 2 27.06 -27.26 -35.21
CA ALA A 2 26.76 -25.97 -34.59
C ALA A 2 25.31 -26.07 -34.06
N GLU A 3 25.14 -26.04 -32.73
CA GLU A 3 23.83 -25.77 -32.15
C GLU A 3 23.36 -24.42 -32.65
N VAL A 4 22.32 -24.43 -33.44
CA VAL A 4 21.56 -23.25 -33.79
C VAL A 4 21.06 -22.73 -32.47
N ALA A 5 21.57 -21.59 -31.99
CA ALA A 5 21.05 -20.88 -30.83
C ALA A 5 19.56 -20.66 -31.11
N GLY A 6 18.72 -21.44 -30.42
CA GLY A 6 17.30 -21.54 -30.73
C GLY A 6 16.64 -20.17 -30.71
N LEU A 7 15.99 -19.81 -31.78
CA LEU A 7 15.03 -18.72 -31.81
C LEU A 7 14.06 -18.97 -30.65
N LYS A 8 14.20 -18.20 -29.56
CA LYS A 8 13.26 -18.25 -28.45
C LYS A 8 11.88 -17.97 -29.03
N GLY A 9 10.99 -18.93 -29.01
CA GLY A 9 9.61 -18.77 -29.46
C GLY A 9 8.96 -17.62 -28.69
N LYS A 10 7.86 -17.13 -29.18
CA LYS A 10 7.05 -16.10 -28.52
C LYS A 10 5.75 -16.69 -28.04
N GLY A 11 5.25 -16.18 -26.93
CA GLY A 11 3.94 -16.46 -26.37
C GLY A 11 3.26 -15.18 -25.89
N THR A 12 2.10 -15.30 -25.32
CA THR A 12 1.27 -14.15 -24.91
C THR A 12 1.05 -14.17 -23.41
N PHE A 13 1.43 -13.10 -22.74
CA PHE A 13 1.03 -12.81 -21.37
C PHE A 13 -0.34 -12.12 -21.39
N MET A 14 -1.21 -12.49 -20.46
CA MET A 14 -2.51 -11.85 -20.26
C MET A 14 -2.76 -11.65 -18.76
N LEU A 15 -2.72 -10.42 -18.29
CA LEU A 15 -3.16 -10.07 -16.94
C LEU A 15 -4.69 -10.08 -16.90
N GLN A 16 -5.28 -11.12 -16.31
CA GLN A 16 -6.73 -11.27 -16.22
C GLN A 16 -7.34 -10.45 -15.09
N SER A 17 -6.68 -10.43 -13.93
CA SER A 17 -7.16 -9.67 -12.79
C SER A 17 -6.02 -9.25 -11.85
N VAL A 18 -6.24 -8.13 -11.17
CA VAL A 18 -5.49 -7.73 -9.99
C VAL A 18 -6.50 -7.50 -8.87
N THR A 19 -6.21 -8.04 -7.70
CA THR A 19 -7.02 -7.88 -6.50
C THR A 19 -6.18 -7.19 -5.44
N ALA A 20 -6.66 -6.06 -4.92
CA ALA A 20 -6.10 -5.46 -3.71
C ALA A 20 -6.76 -6.12 -2.49
N ASN A 21 -5.97 -6.86 -1.70
CA ASN A 21 -6.47 -7.49 -0.49
C ASN A 21 -6.59 -6.42 0.61
N THR A 22 -7.84 -6.11 0.97
CA THR A 22 -8.20 -5.11 1.98
C THR A 22 -8.61 -5.75 3.31
N ASP A 23 -8.30 -7.04 3.51
CA ASP A 23 -8.66 -7.76 4.73
C ASP A 23 -7.73 -7.37 5.89
N LEU A 24 -8.30 -6.77 6.93
CA LEU A 24 -7.64 -6.35 8.16
C LEU A 24 -8.05 -7.26 9.33
N ASN A 25 -8.19 -8.56 9.12
CA ASN A 25 -8.68 -9.52 10.11
C ASN A 25 -7.87 -9.54 11.41
N ASP A 26 -6.58 -9.21 11.36
CA ASP A 26 -5.68 -9.22 12.51
C ASP A 26 -5.62 -7.89 13.28
N VAL A 27 -6.37 -6.87 12.86
CA VAL A 27 -6.37 -5.56 13.52
C VAL A 27 -7.41 -5.54 14.62
N GLN A 28 -6.98 -5.37 15.88
CA GLN A 28 -7.86 -5.32 17.05
C GLN A 28 -8.78 -4.10 17.08
N VAL A 29 -8.34 -2.98 16.50
CA VAL A 29 -9.12 -1.76 16.35
C VAL A 29 -9.23 -1.45 14.87
N LYS A 30 -10.46 -1.55 14.33
CA LYS A 30 -10.70 -1.25 12.91
C LYS A 30 -10.56 0.25 12.65
N PRO A 31 -9.86 0.66 11.59
CA PRO A 31 -9.85 2.03 11.12
C PRO A 31 -11.25 2.58 10.84
N HIS A 32 -11.43 3.89 10.87
CA HIS A 32 -12.72 4.54 10.61
C HIS A 32 -13.16 4.38 9.15
N GLY A 33 -12.23 4.54 8.21
CA GLY A 33 -12.45 4.32 6.78
C GLY A 33 -11.74 3.07 6.30
N LEU A 34 -12.40 1.91 6.38
CA LEU A 34 -11.83 0.66 5.88
C LEU A 34 -11.59 0.75 4.37
N PRO A 35 -10.46 0.18 3.86
CA PRO A 35 -10.21 0.07 2.44
C PRO A 35 -11.33 -0.61 1.63
N SER A 36 -12.22 -1.39 2.27
CA SER A 36 -13.42 -1.95 1.63
C SER A 36 -14.40 -0.89 1.13
N GLU A 37 -14.38 0.32 1.69
CA GLU A 37 -15.15 1.47 1.22
C GLU A 37 -14.39 2.26 0.15
N LEU A 38 -13.09 1.99 -0.01
CA LEU A 38 -12.28 2.59 -1.06
C LEU A 38 -12.66 1.98 -2.40
N ASN A 39 -12.84 2.82 -3.39
CA ASN A 39 -13.13 2.41 -4.74
C ASN A 39 -11.98 1.55 -5.28
N GLN A 40 -12.21 0.23 -5.44
CA GLN A 40 -11.22 -0.72 -5.95
C GLN A 40 -10.65 -0.26 -7.31
N ASP A 41 -11.47 0.28 -8.18
CA ASP A 41 -11.02 0.77 -9.48
C ASP A 41 -9.99 1.89 -9.36
N LYS A 42 -10.16 2.78 -8.38
CA LYS A 42 -9.22 3.86 -8.09
C LYS A 42 -7.90 3.32 -7.55
N LEU A 43 -7.95 2.35 -6.64
CA LEU A 43 -6.75 1.69 -6.08
C LEU A 43 -5.96 0.98 -7.19
N LEU A 44 -6.65 0.22 -8.03
CA LEU A 44 -6.03 -0.51 -9.13
C LEU A 44 -5.46 0.43 -10.21
N ALA A 45 -6.16 1.53 -10.51
CA ALA A 45 -5.68 2.54 -11.46
C ALA A 45 -4.38 3.22 -11.02
N ALA A 46 -4.11 3.26 -9.71
CA ALA A 46 -2.88 3.81 -9.15
C ALA A 46 -1.69 2.81 -9.16
N LEU A 47 -1.89 1.58 -9.64
CA LEU A 47 -0.83 0.57 -9.70
C LEU A 47 0.03 0.73 -10.96
N GLU A 48 1.34 0.64 -10.75
CA GLU A 48 2.33 0.41 -11.79
C GLU A 48 2.75 -1.06 -11.77
N LEU A 49 2.76 -1.70 -12.93
CA LEU A 49 3.13 -3.08 -13.10
C LEU A 49 4.46 -3.20 -13.82
N THR A 50 5.31 -4.11 -13.35
CA THR A 50 6.58 -4.43 -13.98
C THR A 50 6.63 -5.91 -14.33
N ILE A 51 6.86 -6.24 -15.60
CA ILE A 51 7.16 -7.59 -16.07
C ILE A 51 8.66 -7.69 -16.25
N LYS A 52 9.29 -8.65 -15.59
CA LYS A 52 10.75 -8.89 -15.64
C LYS A 52 11.03 -10.34 -15.94
N ASN A 53 11.96 -10.59 -16.89
CA ASN A 53 12.48 -11.92 -17.14
C ASN A 53 13.36 -12.38 -15.98
N SER A 54 13.23 -13.66 -15.56
CA SER A 54 13.95 -14.19 -14.41
C SER A 54 15.42 -14.46 -14.70
N GLU A 55 15.78 -14.67 -15.97
CA GLU A 55 17.14 -14.98 -16.39
C GLU A 55 17.89 -13.77 -16.97
N ASP A 56 17.16 -12.80 -17.53
CA ASP A 56 17.72 -11.57 -18.12
C ASP A 56 17.08 -10.33 -17.51
N ALA A 57 17.79 -9.69 -16.61
CA ALA A 57 17.34 -8.47 -15.92
C ALA A 57 17.13 -7.27 -16.86
N ASN A 58 17.71 -7.28 -18.07
CA ASN A 58 17.52 -6.23 -19.07
C ASN A 58 16.16 -6.34 -19.78
N LEU A 59 15.56 -7.53 -19.79
CA LEU A 59 14.21 -7.76 -20.28
C LEU A 59 13.19 -7.39 -19.20
N LYS A 60 12.95 -6.08 -19.09
CA LYS A 60 12.04 -5.47 -18.13
C LYS A 60 11.15 -4.46 -18.83
N GLN A 61 9.86 -4.52 -18.59
CA GLN A 61 8.87 -3.56 -19.10
C GLN A 61 7.92 -3.14 -17.98
N THR A 62 7.56 -1.86 -17.98
CA THR A 62 6.70 -1.25 -16.98
C THR A 62 5.44 -0.70 -17.65
N TYR A 63 4.29 -0.88 -17.02
CA TYR A 63 2.98 -0.52 -17.50
C TYR A 63 2.14 0.12 -16.40
N LYS A 64 1.24 1.00 -16.77
CA LYS A 64 0.10 1.36 -15.91
C LYS A 64 -0.93 0.24 -15.94
N TYR A 65 -1.62 0.00 -14.84
CA TYR A 65 -2.63 -1.06 -14.75
C TYR A 65 -3.65 -1.01 -15.91
N LEU A 66 -4.20 0.16 -16.21
CA LEU A 66 -5.22 0.33 -17.27
C LEU A 66 -4.68 0.09 -18.69
N ASP A 67 -3.37 0.13 -18.88
CA ASP A 67 -2.74 -0.11 -20.17
C ASP A 67 -2.51 -1.58 -20.46
N ILE A 68 -2.53 -2.44 -19.45
CA ILE A 68 -2.16 -3.86 -19.56
C ILE A 68 -3.29 -4.84 -19.19
N VAL A 69 -4.23 -4.45 -18.31
CA VAL A 69 -5.29 -5.36 -17.87
C VAL A 69 -6.15 -5.83 -19.05
N ASN A 70 -6.36 -7.14 -19.15
CA ASN A 70 -7.09 -7.79 -20.24
C ASN A 70 -6.57 -7.48 -21.66
N LYS A 71 -5.29 -7.08 -21.77
CA LYS A 71 -4.63 -6.85 -23.05
C LYS A 71 -3.49 -7.85 -23.25
N PRO A 72 -3.34 -8.42 -24.46
CA PRO A 72 -2.26 -9.35 -24.73
C PRO A 72 -0.91 -8.62 -24.82
N VAL A 73 0.11 -9.19 -24.17
CA VAL A 73 1.49 -8.76 -24.28
C VAL A 73 2.33 -9.89 -24.83
N GLU A 74 2.96 -9.68 -25.97
CA GLU A 74 3.85 -10.66 -26.58
C GLU A 74 5.21 -10.65 -25.88
N LEU A 75 5.66 -11.80 -25.41
CA LEU A 75 6.94 -12.01 -24.75
C LEU A 75 7.68 -13.21 -25.33
N SER A 76 9.00 -13.21 -25.26
CA SER A 76 9.81 -14.40 -25.54
C SER A 76 9.51 -15.51 -24.55
N THR A 77 9.62 -16.77 -24.97
CA THR A 77 9.46 -17.90 -24.06
C THR A 77 10.46 -17.81 -22.90
N GLY A 78 10.04 -18.18 -21.71
CA GLY A 78 10.88 -18.15 -20.52
C GLY A 78 10.08 -17.94 -19.23
N LYS A 79 10.80 -17.75 -18.15
CA LYS A 79 10.25 -17.47 -16.82
C LYS A 79 10.27 -15.98 -16.55
N TYR A 80 9.20 -15.48 -15.96
CA TYR A 80 8.99 -14.07 -15.67
C TYR A 80 8.38 -13.88 -14.28
N THR A 81 8.58 -12.71 -13.74
CA THR A 81 7.83 -12.19 -12.59
C THR A 81 7.06 -10.96 -13.03
N VAL A 82 5.78 -10.88 -12.69
CA VAL A 82 5.02 -9.62 -12.72
C VAL A 82 4.87 -9.11 -11.30
N SER A 83 5.17 -7.85 -11.09
CA SER A 83 4.98 -7.14 -9.81
C SER A 83 4.13 -5.92 -10.02
N ALA A 84 3.35 -5.56 -9.01
CA ALA A 84 2.57 -4.33 -8.98
C ALA A 84 2.88 -3.55 -7.70
N VAL A 85 2.90 -2.23 -7.80
CA VAL A 85 3.12 -1.32 -6.68
C VAL A 85 2.32 -0.05 -6.87
N SER A 86 1.77 0.48 -5.77
CA SER A 86 1.09 1.79 -5.78
C SER A 86 2.09 2.91 -6.13
N THR A 87 1.68 3.80 -7.03
CA THR A 87 2.43 5.00 -7.39
C THR A 87 2.13 6.15 -6.43
N ASP A 88 2.95 7.20 -6.51
CA ASP A 88 2.78 8.44 -5.72
C ASP A 88 2.77 8.22 -4.20
N ALA A 89 3.49 7.21 -3.74
CA ALA A 89 3.60 6.85 -2.33
C ALA A 89 4.22 7.98 -1.50
N LYS A 90 3.53 8.35 -0.41
CA LYS A 90 4.04 9.29 0.60
C LYS A 90 4.33 8.54 1.89
N ASP A 91 5.35 8.99 2.63
CA ASP A 91 5.73 8.38 3.91
C ASP A 91 4.70 8.61 5.02
N ALA A 92 3.93 9.69 4.94
CA ALA A 92 2.77 9.97 5.78
C ALA A 92 1.70 10.68 4.96
N ALA A 93 0.47 10.16 4.95
CA ALA A 93 -0.65 10.75 4.20
C ALA A 93 -2.00 10.35 4.79
N TRP A 94 -3.01 11.21 4.58
CA TRP A 94 -4.40 10.89 4.84
C TRP A 94 -4.95 10.00 3.72
N ASP A 95 -5.77 9.02 4.07
CA ASP A 95 -6.54 8.18 3.15
C ASP A 95 -5.73 7.62 1.95
N GLN A 96 -4.46 7.25 2.20
CA GLN A 96 -3.57 6.71 1.18
C GLN A 96 -3.06 5.30 1.52
N PRO A 97 -3.88 4.24 1.40
CA PRO A 97 -3.39 2.88 1.47
C PRO A 97 -2.51 2.57 0.25
N LEU A 98 -1.38 1.94 0.48
CA LEU A 98 -0.44 1.50 -0.55
C LEU A 98 -0.47 0.00 -0.66
N PHE A 99 -0.43 -0.51 -1.90
CA PHE A 99 -0.47 -1.93 -2.19
C PHE A 99 0.73 -2.36 -3.01
N ALA A 100 1.18 -3.59 -2.79
CA ALA A 100 2.17 -4.24 -3.63
C ALA A 100 1.90 -5.74 -3.68
N GLY A 101 2.32 -6.38 -4.76
CA GLY A 101 2.26 -7.81 -4.94
C GLY A 101 3.10 -8.26 -6.11
N SER A 102 3.41 -9.55 -6.16
CA SER A 102 4.13 -10.15 -7.28
C SER A 102 3.74 -11.61 -7.44
N THR A 103 3.87 -12.11 -8.67
CA THR A 103 3.72 -13.52 -8.97
C THR A 103 4.62 -13.92 -10.14
N ASP A 104 5.08 -15.16 -10.10
CA ASP A 104 5.88 -15.74 -11.17
C ASP A 104 4.97 -16.41 -12.19
N PHE A 105 5.37 -16.39 -13.44
CA PHE A 105 4.70 -17.08 -14.53
C PHE A 105 5.68 -17.53 -15.60
N ALA A 106 5.23 -18.44 -16.45
CA ALA A 106 6.01 -18.92 -17.60
C ALA A 106 5.32 -18.54 -18.91
N VAL A 107 6.09 -18.12 -19.87
CA VAL A 107 5.65 -17.89 -21.25
C VAL A 107 6.05 -19.08 -22.11
N VAL A 108 5.06 -19.73 -22.72
CA VAL A 108 5.21 -20.88 -23.61
C VAL A 108 4.93 -20.44 -25.04
N ALA A 109 5.71 -20.98 -26.00
CA ALA A 109 5.55 -20.64 -27.40
C ALA A 109 4.14 -20.94 -27.92
N ASN A 110 3.58 -19.97 -28.63
CA ASN A 110 2.25 -20.06 -29.24
C ASN A 110 1.09 -20.28 -28.24
N ALA A 111 1.31 -19.99 -26.96
CA ALA A 111 0.29 -20.14 -25.93
C ALA A 111 0.01 -18.80 -25.21
N VAL A 112 -1.19 -18.71 -24.64
CA VAL A 112 -1.55 -17.62 -23.74
C VAL A 112 -1.25 -18.04 -22.30
N SER A 113 -0.54 -17.19 -21.56
CA SER A 113 -0.26 -17.37 -20.13
C SER A 113 -1.14 -16.40 -19.35
N PRO A 114 -2.28 -16.84 -18.82
CA PRO A 114 -3.15 -16.01 -18.01
C PRO A 114 -2.56 -15.84 -16.61
N VAL A 115 -2.59 -14.62 -16.07
CA VAL A 115 -2.04 -14.29 -14.75
C VAL A 115 -3.08 -13.53 -13.93
N ASN A 116 -3.23 -13.95 -12.67
CA ASN A 116 -3.99 -13.24 -11.64
C ASN A 116 -3.01 -12.82 -10.55
N LEU A 117 -3.08 -11.56 -10.13
CA LEU A 117 -2.18 -10.98 -9.15
C LEU A 117 -2.96 -10.50 -7.93
N THR A 118 -2.49 -10.86 -6.76
CA THR A 118 -3.01 -10.35 -5.48
C THR A 118 -1.99 -9.39 -4.87
N CYS A 119 -2.43 -8.19 -4.52
CA CYS A 119 -1.64 -7.19 -3.83
C CYS A 119 -2.12 -7.05 -2.39
N SER A 120 -1.18 -6.88 -1.47
CA SER A 120 -1.43 -6.62 -0.05
C SER A 120 -1.04 -5.20 0.31
N MET A 121 -1.65 -4.65 1.36
CA MET A 121 -1.30 -3.33 1.86
C MET A 121 0.11 -3.34 2.45
N THR A 122 0.91 -2.33 2.12
CA THR A 122 2.33 -2.25 2.51
C THR A 122 2.62 -1.17 3.54
N ASN A 123 1.71 -0.24 3.74
CA ASN A 123 1.82 0.79 4.77
C ASN A 123 0.89 0.49 5.96
N ALA A 124 1.15 1.16 7.07
CA ALA A 124 0.35 1.03 8.28
C ALA A 124 -0.75 2.08 8.31
N VAL A 125 -1.89 1.75 8.91
CA VAL A 125 -2.98 2.68 9.17
C VAL A 125 -3.02 3.00 10.66
N VAL A 126 -3.17 4.29 10.98
CA VAL A 126 -3.34 4.81 12.34
C VAL A 126 -4.69 5.51 12.43
N SER A 127 -5.51 5.04 13.37
CA SER A 127 -6.79 5.65 13.72
C SER A 127 -6.76 6.09 15.18
N ILE A 128 -7.30 7.26 15.46
CA ILE A 128 -7.34 7.80 16.81
C ILE A 128 -8.74 7.61 17.41
N LYS A 129 -8.77 7.02 18.60
CA LYS A 129 -10.00 6.90 19.39
C LYS A 129 -9.79 7.54 20.76
N CYS A 130 -10.48 8.63 21.00
CA CYS A 130 -10.48 9.30 22.31
C CYS A 130 -11.47 8.63 23.26
N SER A 131 -11.04 8.33 24.48
CA SER A 131 -11.92 7.83 25.54
C SER A 131 -12.91 8.94 25.99
N ASP A 132 -14.00 8.54 26.65
CA ASP A 132 -14.97 9.49 27.20
C ASP A 132 -14.33 10.39 28.28
N THR A 133 -13.44 9.81 29.11
CA THR A 133 -12.66 10.55 30.10
C THR A 133 -11.80 11.62 29.43
N PHE A 134 -11.07 11.25 28.37
CA PHE A 134 -10.25 12.23 27.63
C PHE A 134 -11.09 13.37 27.06
N LYS A 135 -12.25 13.06 26.46
CA LYS A 135 -13.18 14.07 25.91
C LYS A 135 -13.74 15.01 26.98
N THR A 136 -13.88 14.54 28.21
CA THR A 136 -14.37 15.33 29.34
C THR A 136 -13.26 16.23 29.92
N GLU A 137 -12.03 15.68 30.03
CA GLU A 137 -10.93 16.36 30.72
C GLU A 137 -10.07 17.24 29.82
N VAL A 138 -10.21 17.12 28.48
CA VAL A 138 -9.44 17.86 27.50
C VAL A 138 -10.36 18.61 26.55
N ASN A 139 -10.30 19.94 26.58
CA ASN A 139 -11.13 20.78 25.73
C ASN A 139 -10.64 20.87 24.29
N ASP A 140 -9.33 20.89 24.11
CA ASP A 140 -8.70 21.07 22.81
C ASP A 140 -7.37 20.31 22.78
N TYR A 141 -7.01 19.75 21.62
CA TYR A 141 -5.84 18.91 21.51
C TYR A 141 -5.25 18.89 20.11
N ASN A 142 -3.94 18.58 20.05
CA ASN A 142 -3.21 18.17 18.87
C ASN A 142 -2.56 16.81 19.16
N ILE A 143 -2.86 15.82 18.32
CA ILE A 143 -2.23 14.51 18.40
C ILE A 143 -1.34 14.37 17.16
N LYS A 144 -0.06 14.51 17.35
CA LYS A 144 0.95 14.39 16.29
C LYS A 144 1.54 13.00 16.29
N VAL A 145 1.46 12.32 15.16
CA VAL A 145 2.12 11.04 14.90
C VAL A 145 3.20 11.27 13.86
N SER A 146 4.44 10.88 14.17
CA SER A 146 5.60 11.13 13.31
C SER A 146 6.51 9.91 13.20
N ASP A 147 7.18 9.78 12.07
CA ASP A 147 8.26 8.82 11.87
C ASP A 147 9.62 9.42 12.25
N ALA A 148 10.67 8.59 12.23
CA ALA A 148 12.03 9.01 12.55
C ALA A 148 12.65 9.99 11.53
N LYS A 149 12.06 10.09 10.33
CA LYS A 149 12.52 11.01 9.27
C LYS A 149 11.88 12.39 9.36
N GLY A 150 10.90 12.57 10.27
CA GLY A 150 10.18 13.82 10.46
C GLY A 150 8.91 13.96 9.61
N ASN A 151 8.46 12.90 8.92
CA ASN A 151 7.13 12.90 8.30
C ASN A 151 6.09 12.72 9.39
N PHE A 152 5.00 13.49 9.34
CA PHE A 152 3.98 13.46 10.38
C PHE A 152 2.58 13.79 9.88
N LEU A 153 1.59 13.38 10.65
CA LEU A 153 0.20 13.82 10.56
C LEU A 153 -0.25 14.31 11.93
N THR A 154 -1.16 15.27 11.94
CA THR A 154 -1.72 15.83 13.18
C THR A 154 -3.23 15.70 13.18
N TRP A 155 -3.76 15.03 14.20
CA TRP A 155 -5.20 14.96 14.48
C TRP A 155 -5.59 16.05 15.45
N THR A 156 -6.72 16.68 15.16
CA THR A 156 -7.42 17.63 15.99
C THR A 156 -8.88 17.20 16.10
N LYS A 157 -9.70 17.98 16.80
CA LYS A 157 -11.17 17.75 16.83
C LYS A 157 -11.80 17.72 15.44
N ASP A 158 -11.26 18.48 14.49
CA ASP A 158 -11.87 18.66 13.16
C ASP A 158 -11.66 17.44 12.26
N ASN A 159 -10.57 16.69 12.46
CA ASN A 159 -10.22 15.54 11.63
C ASN A 159 -9.97 14.24 12.41
N ILE A 160 -10.49 14.16 13.64
CA ILE A 160 -10.26 13.00 14.52
C ILE A 160 -10.76 11.67 13.93
N ALA A 161 -11.71 11.73 13.00
CA ALA A 161 -12.26 10.56 12.32
C ALA A 161 -11.47 10.12 11.09
N GLU A 162 -10.47 10.88 10.67
CA GLU A 162 -9.63 10.51 9.52
C GLU A 162 -8.57 9.47 9.91
N ASP A 163 -8.23 8.61 8.97
CA ASP A 163 -7.18 7.61 9.12
C ASP A 163 -5.88 8.10 8.46
N GLY A 164 -4.78 8.00 9.22
CA GLY A 164 -3.45 8.35 8.73
C GLY A 164 -2.68 7.09 8.31
N TYR A 165 -1.99 7.17 7.18
CA TYR A 165 -1.20 6.07 6.63
C TYR A 165 0.29 6.41 6.69
N PHE A 166 1.12 5.44 7.13
CA PHE A 166 2.55 5.60 7.32
C PHE A 166 3.31 4.42 6.74
N THR A 167 4.41 4.69 6.03
CA THR A 167 5.32 3.63 5.55
C THR A 167 6.28 3.13 6.63
N ALA A 168 6.52 3.92 7.67
CA ALA A 168 7.38 3.56 8.78
C ALA A 168 6.75 2.48 9.69
N LYS A 169 7.61 1.65 10.29
CA LYS A 169 7.23 0.59 11.23
C LYS A 169 7.33 0.99 12.70
N GLU A 170 7.84 2.17 12.96
CA GLU A 170 7.95 2.77 14.28
C GLU A 170 7.51 4.23 14.21
N LEU A 171 6.64 4.63 15.10
CA LEU A 171 6.05 5.96 15.15
C LEU A 171 6.13 6.53 16.56
N THR A 172 6.32 7.85 16.64
CA THR A 172 6.21 8.61 17.86
C THR A 172 4.89 9.36 17.90
N VAL A 173 4.17 9.26 19.01
CA VAL A 173 2.91 9.96 19.25
C VAL A 173 3.14 11.03 20.29
N THR A 174 2.83 12.28 19.97
CA THR A 174 2.88 13.40 20.90
C THR A 174 1.49 14.02 21.00
N ILE A 175 0.93 14.02 22.21
CA ILE A 175 -0.37 14.59 22.50
C ILE A 175 -0.13 15.87 23.29
N GLU A 176 -0.62 16.99 22.76
CA GLU A 176 -0.71 18.26 23.47
C GLU A 176 -2.17 18.62 23.64
N GLY A 177 -2.60 18.83 24.87
CA GLY A 177 -4.00 19.07 25.18
C GLY A 177 -4.20 20.17 26.21
N LYS A 178 -5.31 20.89 26.12
CA LYS A 178 -5.76 21.86 27.12
C LYS A 178 -6.74 21.24 28.08
N ARG A 179 -6.41 21.26 29.37
CA ARG A 179 -7.27 20.71 30.41
C ARG A 179 -8.56 21.52 30.54
N SER A 180 -9.67 20.81 30.70
CA SER A 180 -10.98 21.46 30.91
C SER A 180 -11.05 22.24 32.21
N LEU A 181 -10.34 21.78 33.25
CA LEU A 181 -10.40 22.33 34.60
C LEU A 181 -9.84 23.76 34.69
N ASP A 182 -8.69 24.02 34.12
CA ASP A 182 -7.94 25.28 34.33
C ASP A 182 -7.33 25.84 33.03
N ASN A 183 -7.65 25.20 31.90
CA ASN A 183 -7.14 25.55 30.58
C ASN A 183 -5.60 25.50 30.44
N SER A 184 -4.93 24.82 31.38
CA SER A 184 -3.48 24.57 31.29
C SER A 184 -3.16 23.56 30.19
N THR A 185 -1.94 23.67 29.61
CA THR A 185 -1.47 22.73 28.59
C THR A 185 -0.75 21.56 29.26
N ALA A 186 -1.09 20.35 28.81
CA ALA A 186 -0.38 19.13 29.17
C ALA A 186 0.15 18.45 27.90
N THR A 187 1.34 17.89 27.97
CA THR A 187 1.99 17.18 26.87
C THR A 187 2.37 15.77 27.30
N VAL A 188 2.02 14.78 26.46
CA VAL A 188 2.39 13.37 26.64
C VAL A 188 3.01 12.85 25.36
N THR A 189 4.11 12.10 25.50
CA THR A 189 4.79 11.46 24.36
C THR A 189 4.88 9.96 24.58
N GLY A 190 4.61 9.19 23.53
CA GLY A 190 4.71 7.75 23.52
C GLY A 190 5.24 7.25 22.16
N THR A 191 5.49 5.94 22.08
CA THR A 191 5.93 5.27 20.85
C THR A 191 5.01 4.14 20.48
N ILE A 192 4.83 3.92 19.16
CA ILE A 192 4.16 2.75 18.60
C ILE A 192 5.25 1.96 17.86
N GLN A 193 5.45 0.71 18.24
CA GLN A 193 6.48 -0.17 17.68
C GLN A 193 5.86 -1.44 17.08
N ASN A 194 6.62 -2.11 16.23
CA ASN A 194 6.22 -3.39 15.60
C ASN A 194 4.91 -3.29 14.81
N ILE A 195 4.70 -2.19 14.13
CA ILE A 195 3.55 -2.00 13.27
C ILE A 195 3.67 -2.99 12.10
N GLN A 196 2.66 -3.86 11.95
CA GLN A 196 2.52 -4.72 10.79
C GLN A 196 1.67 -4.02 9.73
N ALA A 197 2.09 -4.20 8.47
CA ALA A 197 1.33 -3.76 7.32
C ALA A 197 0.34 -4.84 6.92
#